data_0df9f3e969c1dc1e4d450815198c991b
#
_entry.id   0df9f3e969c1dc1e4d450815198c991b
#
_cell.length_a   1.000
_cell.length_b   1.000
_cell.length_c   1.000
_cell.angle_alpha   90.00
_cell.angle_beta   90.00
_cell.angle_gamma   90.00
#
_symmetry.space_group_name_H-M   'P 1'
#
loop_
_entity.id
_entity.type
_entity.pdbx_description
1 polymer ?
#
loop_
_entity_poly.entity_id
_entity_poly.type
_entity_poly.pdbx_seq_one_letter_code
_entity_poly.pdbx_strand_id
1 'polypeptide(L)'
;RCDDVAPERYFNPGLCDGAFLTKEYTYDAQVLKRWFLEKLAALPNVEILYSHKPDKIEKAGGAWRVTAGDTTAEAPYLLNATYAGVNDVHALLGLPPFGIKYEKCEIILCTVEDALKHTGITVMDGPFFSLMPFGQTGLHSLTSVTFTPHETSYDSVATFPCQAESG
;
A
#
# COMPACT_ATOMS: atom_id res chain seq x y z
N ARG A 1 -7.13 26.09 -0.36
CA ARG A 1 -7.89 26.92 -1.31
C ARG A 1 -7.96 26.12 -2.60
N CYS A 2 -9.13 25.99 -3.16
CA CYS A 2 -9.36 25.40 -4.47
C CYS A 2 -9.66 26.56 -5.43
N ASP A 3 -9.07 26.51 -6.61
CA ASP A 3 -9.35 27.47 -7.67
C ASP A 3 -10.00 26.70 -8.82
N ASP A 4 -11.10 27.23 -9.37
CA ASP A 4 -11.78 26.63 -10.51
C ASP A 4 -10.88 26.74 -11.75
N VAL A 5 -10.81 25.66 -12.51
CA VAL A 5 -10.09 25.59 -13.79
C VAL A 5 -11.02 25.03 -14.87
N ALA A 6 -10.83 25.48 -16.10
CA ALA A 6 -11.57 24.93 -17.21
C ALA A 6 -11.19 23.46 -17.44
N PRO A 7 -12.16 22.51 -17.39
CA PRO A 7 -11.87 21.09 -17.56
C PRO A 7 -11.22 20.78 -18.92
N GLU A 8 -11.55 21.55 -19.96
CA GLU A 8 -11.05 21.39 -21.32
C GLU A 8 -9.53 21.55 -21.45
N ARG A 9 -8.89 22.07 -20.40
CA ARG A 9 -7.43 22.10 -20.30
C ARG A 9 -6.81 20.72 -20.24
N TYR A 10 -7.53 19.74 -19.67
CA TYR A 10 -7.03 18.40 -19.38
C TYR A 10 -7.87 17.29 -20.01
N PHE A 11 -9.13 17.58 -20.36
CA PHE A 11 -10.09 16.61 -20.85
C PHE A 11 -10.76 17.11 -22.14
N ASN A 12 -11.20 16.15 -22.96
CA ASN A 12 -12.05 16.49 -24.10
C ASN A 12 -13.38 17.10 -23.61
N PRO A 13 -13.95 18.05 -24.39
CA PRO A 13 -15.21 18.69 -24.03
C PRO A 13 -16.32 17.69 -23.70
N GLY A 14 -17.06 17.94 -22.64
CA GLY A 14 -18.19 17.12 -22.24
C GLY A 14 -17.84 15.82 -21.47
N LEU A 15 -16.56 15.56 -21.20
CA LEU A 15 -16.15 14.41 -20.38
C LEU A 15 -16.01 14.70 -18.90
N CYS A 16 -15.96 15.97 -18.53
CA CYS A 16 -15.80 16.41 -17.16
C CYS A 16 -16.66 17.64 -16.91
N ASP A 17 -17.49 17.63 -15.87
CA ASP A 17 -18.41 18.72 -15.54
C ASP A 17 -17.73 19.92 -14.90
N GLY A 18 -16.57 19.71 -14.27
CA GLY A 18 -15.80 20.77 -13.62
C GLY A 18 -14.42 20.27 -13.19
N ALA A 19 -13.50 21.19 -12.99
CA ALA A 19 -12.17 20.88 -12.49
C ALA A 19 -11.73 21.92 -11.45
N PHE A 20 -10.99 21.46 -10.45
CA PHE A 20 -10.46 22.28 -9.37
C PHE A 20 -8.96 22.10 -9.25
N LEU A 21 -8.23 23.19 -9.18
CA LEU A 21 -6.82 23.15 -8.83
C LEU A 21 -6.69 23.24 -7.30
N THR A 22 -6.12 22.20 -6.72
CA THR A 22 -5.85 22.11 -5.28
C THR A 22 -4.37 22.05 -5.03
N LYS A 23 -3.92 22.48 -3.85
CA LYS A 23 -2.56 22.22 -3.40
C LYS A 23 -2.57 20.96 -2.56
N GLU A 24 -2.13 19.88 -3.14
CA GLU A 24 -1.98 18.60 -2.47
C GLU A 24 -0.53 18.10 -2.59
N TYR A 25 -0.03 17.48 -1.53
CA TYR A 25 1.33 16.97 -1.51
C TYR A 25 1.35 15.49 -1.86
N THR A 26 2.21 15.13 -2.79
CA THR A 26 2.55 13.73 -3.07
C THR A 26 3.82 13.36 -2.31
N TYR A 27 3.92 12.12 -1.88
CA TYR A 27 5.03 11.62 -1.10
C TYR A 27 5.81 10.58 -1.90
N ASP A 28 7.13 10.67 -1.84
CA ASP A 28 8.00 9.61 -2.34
C ASP A 28 8.15 8.54 -1.26
N ALA A 29 7.62 7.35 -1.52
CA ALA A 29 7.65 6.22 -0.58
C ALA A 29 9.09 5.79 -0.23
N GLN A 30 10.05 5.93 -1.16
CA GLN A 30 11.44 5.57 -0.91
C GLN A 30 12.13 6.58 0.01
N VAL A 31 11.77 7.87 -0.11
CA VAL A 31 12.25 8.91 0.81
C VAL A 31 11.70 8.65 2.22
N LEU A 32 10.40 8.39 2.33
CA LEU A 32 9.77 8.06 3.61
C LEU A 32 10.37 6.80 4.23
N LYS A 33 10.58 5.75 3.44
CA LYS A 33 11.21 4.50 3.90
C LYS A 33 12.57 4.76 4.52
N ARG A 34 13.46 5.49 3.82
CA ARG A 34 14.80 5.83 4.34
C ARG A 34 14.70 6.61 5.64
N TRP A 35 13.84 7.63 5.66
CA TRP A 35 13.67 8.47 6.85
C TRP A 35 13.20 7.64 8.06
N PHE A 36 12.21 6.75 7.89
CA PHE A 36 11.75 5.89 8.97
C PHE A 36 12.83 4.91 9.43
N LEU A 37 13.58 4.29 8.50
CA LEU A 37 14.67 3.38 8.86
C LEU A 37 15.76 4.08 9.67
N GLU A 38 16.16 5.28 9.27
CA GLU A 38 17.13 6.09 10.02
C GLU A 38 16.62 6.44 11.42
N LYS A 39 15.34 6.82 11.54
CA LYS A 39 14.73 7.12 12.85
C LYS A 39 14.65 5.89 13.74
N LEU A 40 14.26 4.75 13.20
CA LEU A 40 14.18 3.48 13.95
C LEU A 40 15.56 3.00 14.39
N ALA A 41 16.57 3.10 13.52
CA ALA A 41 17.94 2.72 13.84
C ALA A 41 18.56 3.58 14.97
N ALA A 42 18.07 4.81 15.15
CA ALA A 42 18.53 5.69 16.23
C ALA A 42 17.88 5.36 17.61
N LEU A 43 16.90 4.45 17.65
CA LEU A 43 16.22 4.06 18.88
C LEU A 43 16.89 2.81 19.49
N PRO A 44 17.55 2.90 20.65
CA PRO A 44 18.32 1.79 21.23
C PRO A 44 17.42 0.63 21.73
N ASN A 45 16.13 0.86 21.84
CA ASN A 45 15.12 -0.11 22.30
C ASN A 45 14.32 -0.72 21.15
N VAL A 46 14.71 -0.51 19.90
CA VAL A 46 14.06 -1.07 18.72
C VAL A 46 15.00 -2.03 18.01
N GLU A 47 14.54 -3.25 17.83
CA GLU A 47 15.19 -4.25 17.00
C GLU A 47 14.28 -4.61 15.83
N ILE A 48 14.83 -4.65 14.61
CA ILE A 48 14.10 -4.99 13.39
C ILE A 48 14.71 -6.26 12.82
N LEU A 49 13.92 -7.32 12.77
CA LEU A 49 14.34 -8.60 12.20
C LEU A 49 13.70 -8.75 10.80
N TYR A 50 14.49 -8.54 9.76
CA TYR A 50 14.06 -8.75 8.37
C TYR A 50 14.11 -10.23 7.99
N SER A 51 13.25 -10.64 7.04
CA SER A 51 13.15 -12.02 6.57
C SER A 51 12.79 -13.03 7.66
N HIS A 52 12.16 -12.57 8.74
CA HIS A 52 11.70 -13.40 9.84
C HIS A 52 10.18 -13.51 9.80
N LYS A 53 9.65 -14.36 8.91
CA LYS A 53 8.22 -14.67 8.88
C LYS A 53 7.87 -15.54 10.09
N PRO A 54 6.92 -15.13 10.95
CA PRO A 54 6.47 -15.96 12.05
C PRO A 54 5.90 -17.29 11.56
N ASP A 55 6.30 -18.38 12.19
CA ASP A 55 5.78 -19.73 11.95
C ASP A 55 4.98 -20.26 13.16
N LYS A 56 5.20 -19.69 14.35
CA LYS A 56 4.45 -20.01 15.57
C LYS A 56 4.25 -18.77 16.43
N ILE A 57 3.05 -18.64 16.97
CA ILE A 57 2.70 -17.62 17.98
C ILE A 57 1.92 -18.28 19.09
N GLU A 58 2.36 -18.13 20.34
CA GLU A 58 1.70 -18.71 21.49
C GLU A 58 1.74 -17.77 22.69
N LYS A 59 0.80 -17.94 23.61
CA LYS A 59 0.79 -17.24 24.89
C LYS A 59 1.35 -18.15 25.97
N ALA A 60 2.45 -17.74 26.57
CA ALA A 60 3.14 -18.50 27.61
C ALA A 60 3.43 -17.60 28.82
N GLY A 61 2.99 -17.99 30.02
CA GLY A 61 3.31 -17.25 31.25
C GLY A 61 2.83 -15.80 31.30
N GLY A 62 1.79 -15.45 30.53
CA GLY A 62 1.27 -14.07 30.43
C GLY A 62 1.95 -13.21 29.37
N ALA A 63 3.01 -13.69 28.72
CA ALA A 63 3.66 -13.04 27.58
C ALA A 63 3.31 -13.73 26.26
N TRP A 64 3.52 -13.04 25.16
CA TRP A 64 3.48 -13.59 23.81
C TRP A 64 4.87 -14.08 23.42
N ARG A 65 4.92 -15.28 22.86
CA ARG A 65 6.13 -15.85 22.26
C ARG A 65 5.90 -16.00 20.77
N VAL A 66 6.77 -15.37 19.97
CA VAL A 66 6.76 -15.42 18.51
C VAL A 66 8.02 -16.13 18.05
N THR A 67 7.87 -17.18 17.26
CA THR A 67 8.98 -17.95 16.68
C THR A 67 9.00 -17.77 15.17
N ALA A 68 10.18 -17.59 14.61
CA ALA A 68 10.44 -17.47 13.18
C ALA A 68 11.74 -18.25 12.88
N GLY A 69 11.62 -19.49 12.40
CA GLY A 69 12.75 -20.42 12.27
C GLY A 69 13.46 -20.64 13.60
N ASP A 70 14.74 -20.34 13.68
CA ASP A 70 15.56 -20.48 14.89
C ASP A 70 15.47 -19.27 15.84
N THR A 71 14.77 -18.22 15.45
CA THR A 71 14.65 -16.99 16.26
C THR A 71 13.36 -16.99 17.05
N THR A 72 13.44 -16.63 18.33
CA THR A 72 12.28 -16.50 19.21
C THR A 72 12.34 -15.18 19.96
N ALA A 73 11.21 -14.46 19.98
CA ALA A 73 11.03 -13.23 20.75
C ALA A 73 9.87 -13.38 21.74
N GLU A 74 10.01 -12.78 22.91
CA GLU A 74 8.96 -12.74 23.92
C GLU A 74 8.63 -11.30 24.30
N ALA A 75 7.33 -10.98 24.41
CA ALA A 75 6.86 -9.66 24.81
C ALA A 75 5.50 -9.73 25.50
N PRO A 76 5.20 -8.80 26.42
CA PRO A 76 3.88 -8.73 27.06
C PRO A 76 2.75 -8.35 26.09
N TYR A 77 3.09 -7.69 24.96
CA TYR A 77 2.13 -7.26 23.95
C TYR A 77 2.56 -7.73 22.57
N LEU A 78 1.57 -8.08 21.75
CA LEU A 78 1.74 -8.44 20.34
C LEU A 78 0.82 -7.55 19.51
N LEU A 79 1.40 -6.84 18.53
CA LEU A 79 0.65 -6.07 17.56
C LEU A 79 0.75 -6.75 16.18
N ASN A 80 -0.39 -7.14 15.64
CA ASN A 80 -0.49 -7.60 14.26
C ASN A 80 -0.72 -6.40 13.35
N ALA A 81 0.30 -5.98 12.63
CA ALA A 81 0.27 -4.88 11.68
C ALA A 81 0.68 -5.35 10.27
N THR A 82 0.29 -6.57 9.89
CA THR A 82 0.74 -7.24 8.67
C THR A 82 -0.11 -6.91 7.43
N TYR A 83 -1.06 -5.98 7.51
CA TYR A 83 -1.92 -5.54 6.42
C TYR A 83 -2.62 -6.72 5.72
N ALA A 84 -2.27 -7.05 4.48
CA ALA A 84 -2.85 -8.17 3.75
C ALA A 84 -2.57 -9.54 4.40
N GLY A 85 -1.53 -9.65 5.23
CA GLY A 85 -1.17 -10.86 5.98
C GLY A 85 -1.86 -11.01 7.34
N VAL A 86 -2.85 -10.17 7.66
CA VAL A 86 -3.50 -10.20 9.00
C VAL A 86 -4.10 -11.56 9.33
N ASN A 87 -4.67 -12.26 8.35
CA ASN A 87 -5.27 -13.57 8.53
C ASN A 87 -4.24 -14.70 8.66
N ASP A 88 -3.03 -14.55 8.10
CA ASP A 88 -1.93 -15.49 8.35
C ASP A 88 -1.58 -15.52 9.84
N VAL A 89 -1.48 -14.34 10.46
CA VAL A 89 -1.21 -14.22 11.90
C VAL A 89 -2.39 -14.73 12.73
N HIS A 90 -3.63 -14.47 12.30
CA HIS A 90 -4.83 -15.03 12.96
C HIS A 90 -4.82 -16.55 12.94
N ALA A 91 -4.44 -17.17 11.81
CA ALA A 91 -4.33 -18.62 11.71
C ALA A 91 -3.31 -19.20 12.71
N LEU A 92 -2.15 -18.55 12.87
CA LEU A 92 -1.14 -18.95 13.86
C LEU A 92 -1.64 -18.85 15.30
N LEU A 93 -2.58 -17.94 15.56
CA LEU A 93 -3.19 -17.73 16.88
C LEU A 93 -4.44 -18.60 17.11
N GLY A 94 -4.89 -19.36 16.11
CA GLY A 94 -6.16 -20.09 16.18
C GLY A 94 -7.39 -19.18 16.24
N LEU A 95 -7.28 -17.93 15.78
CA LEU A 95 -8.36 -16.95 15.74
C LEU A 95 -9.14 -17.04 14.42
N PRO A 96 -10.42 -16.68 14.42
CA PRO A 96 -11.19 -16.61 13.18
C PRO A 96 -10.62 -15.53 12.26
N PRO A 97 -10.62 -15.78 10.92
CA PRO A 97 -10.15 -14.78 9.98
C PRO A 97 -11.12 -13.60 9.88
N PHE A 98 -10.61 -12.44 9.51
CA PHE A 98 -11.43 -11.33 9.04
C PHE A 98 -11.99 -11.63 7.65
N GLY A 99 -13.25 -11.20 7.38
CA GLY A 99 -13.78 -11.17 6.03
C GLY A 99 -13.14 -10.01 5.25
N ILE A 100 -12.19 -10.31 4.40
CA ILE A 100 -11.44 -9.34 3.60
C ILE A 100 -11.60 -9.69 2.12
N LYS A 101 -11.81 -8.68 1.29
CA LYS A 101 -11.66 -8.78 -0.16
C LYS A 101 -10.21 -8.46 -0.52
N TYR A 102 -9.52 -9.40 -1.14
CA TYR A 102 -8.19 -9.20 -1.68
C TYR A 102 -8.26 -8.91 -3.17
N GLU A 103 -7.51 -7.94 -3.63
CA GLU A 103 -7.40 -7.61 -5.04
C GLU A 103 -5.93 -7.53 -5.43
N LYS A 104 -5.59 -8.24 -6.50
CA LYS A 104 -4.31 -8.05 -7.18
C LYS A 104 -4.47 -6.93 -8.18
N CYS A 105 -3.78 -5.82 -7.94
CA CYS A 105 -3.82 -4.65 -8.80
C CYS A 105 -2.46 -4.40 -9.45
N GLU A 106 -2.48 -3.83 -10.64
CA GLU A 106 -1.29 -3.25 -11.25
C GLU A 106 -1.20 -1.74 -11.00
N ILE A 107 -0.01 -1.20 -11.15
CA ILE A 107 0.25 0.23 -11.25
C ILE A 107 0.98 0.46 -12.56
N ILE A 108 0.33 1.16 -13.49
CA ILE A 108 0.92 1.49 -14.78
C ILE A 108 1.84 2.70 -14.60
N LEU A 109 3.11 2.55 -14.97
CA LEU A 109 4.05 3.67 -14.98
C LEU A 109 4.19 4.21 -16.38
N CYS A 110 4.05 5.53 -16.51
CA CYS A 110 4.09 6.21 -17.82
C CYS A 110 4.86 7.53 -17.75
N THR A 111 5.30 7.98 -18.90
CA THR A 111 5.82 9.35 -19.08
C THR A 111 4.67 10.28 -19.42
N VAL A 112 4.81 11.54 -19.06
CA VAL A 112 3.85 12.60 -19.36
C VAL A 112 4.55 13.76 -20.05
N GLU A 113 3.77 14.61 -20.72
CA GLU A 113 4.27 15.87 -21.29
C GLU A 113 4.74 16.82 -20.17
N ASP A 114 5.62 17.75 -20.54
CA ASP A 114 6.23 18.70 -19.61
C ASP A 114 5.20 19.49 -18.78
N ALA A 115 4.06 19.80 -19.38
CA ALA A 115 2.97 20.53 -18.71
C ALA A 115 2.35 19.77 -17.52
N LEU A 116 2.49 18.44 -17.46
CA LEU A 116 1.94 17.57 -16.42
C LEU A 116 2.98 17.07 -15.43
N LYS A 117 4.26 17.31 -15.63
CA LYS A 117 5.34 16.74 -14.79
C LYS A 117 5.17 16.98 -13.30
N HIS A 118 4.56 18.09 -12.92
CA HIS A 118 4.33 18.46 -11.52
C HIS A 118 2.85 18.53 -11.15
N THR A 119 2.00 17.88 -11.94
CA THR A 119 0.55 17.91 -11.77
C THR A 119 0.04 16.49 -11.53
N GLY A 120 -0.67 16.29 -10.42
CA GLY A 120 -1.48 15.11 -10.22
C GLY A 120 -2.90 15.38 -10.72
N ILE A 121 -3.53 14.39 -11.34
CA ILE A 121 -4.91 14.43 -11.78
C ILE A 121 -5.65 13.30 -11.09
N THR A 122 -6.77 13.61 -10.43
CA THR A 122 -7.70 12.62 -9.88
C THR A 122 -9.09 12.92 -10.42
N VAL A 123 -9.70 11.94 -11.07
CA VAL A 123 -11.08 12.01 -11.55
C VAL A 123 -11.99 11.31 -10.55
N MET A 124 -13.08 11.98 -10.17
CA MET A 124 -14.03 11.52 -9.15
C MET A 124 -15.45 11.43 -9.74
N ASP A 125 -16.31 10.70 -9.05
CA ASP A 125 -17.75 10.57 -9.36
C ASP A 125 -18.07 9.95 -10.73
N GLY A 126 -17.33 8.86 -11.08
CA GLY A 126 -17.54 8.15 -12.33
C GLY A 126 -16.55 7.02 -12.49
N PRO A 127 -16.06 6.74 -13.70
CA PRO A 127 -14.92 5.85 -13.91
C PRO A 127 -13.66 6.48 -13.35
N PHE A 128 -13.44 6.28 -12.06
CA PHE A 128 -12.32 6.84 -11.33
C PHE A 128 -10.98 6.45 -11.94
N PHE A 129 -10.13 7.42 -12.13
CA PHE A 129 -8.71 7.18 -12.38
C PHE A 129 -7.85 8.28 -11.73
N SER A 130 -6.59 7.96 -11.52
CA SER A 130 -5.60 8.92 -11.06
C SER A 130 -4.35 8.82 -11.91
N LEU A 131 -3.80 9.97 -12.27
CA LEU A 131 -2.49 10.12 -12.90
C LEU A 131 -1.64 10.98 -11.97
N MET A 132 -0.70 10.36 -11.25
CA MET A 132 0.02 11.03 -10.17
C MET A 132 1.53 10.94 -10.38
N PRO A 133 2.31 11.99 -10.07
CA PRO A 133 3.77 11.87 -10.02
C PRO A 133 4.20 10.70 -9.14
N PHE A 134 5.05 9.83 -9.65
CA PHE A 134 5.51 8.63 -8.96
C PHE A 134 6.86 8.89 -8.26
N GLY A 135 6.79 9.51 -7.12
CA GLY A 135 7.97 9.92 -6.35
C GLY A 135 8.92 10.79 -7.17
N GLN A 136 10.23 10.54 -7.02
CA GLN A 136 11.29 11.26 -7.74
C GLN A 136 11.77 10.53 -9.01
N THR A 137 10.99 9.59 -9.51
CA THR A 137 11.37 8.78 -10.68
C THR A 137 11.29 9.52 -12.01
N GLY A 138 10.57 10.63 -12.06
CA GLY A 138 10.22 11.33 -13.31
C GLY A 138 9.07 10.68 -14.10
N LEU A 139 8.51 9.59 -13.57
CA LEU A 139 7.35 8.91 -14.12
C LEU A 139 6.07 9.34 -13.38
N HIS A 140 4.93 9.02 -13.98
CA HIS A 140 3.63 9.08 -13.33
C HIS A 140 3.05 7.68 -13.19
N SER A 141 2.30 7.45 -12.13
CA SER A 141 1.47 6.26 -11.96
C SER A 141 0.08 6.55 -12.50
N LEU A 142 -0.42 5.65 -13.33
CA LEU A 142 -1.80 5.65 -13.79
C LEU A 142 -2.53 4.47 -13.13
N THR A 143 -3.59 4.78 -12.40
CA THR A 143 -4.44 3.78 -11.74
C THR A 143 -5.90 4.05 -12.04
N SER A 144 -6.71 3.00 -12.12
CA SER A 144 -8.15 3.09 -12.30
C SER A 144 -8.83 1.97 -11.54
N VAL A 145 -9.84 2.31 -10.75
CA VAL A 145 -10.60 1.31 -9.97
C VAL A 145 -11.32 0.28 -10.84
N THR A 146 -11.55 0.59 -12.11
CA THR A 146 -12.21 -0.33 -13.05
C THR A 146 -11.23 -1.24 -13.78
N PHE A 147 -10.03 -0.73 -14.10
CA PHE A 147 -9.13 -1.40 -15.05
C PHE A 147 -7.85 -1.95 -14.43
N THR A 148 -7.41 -1.43 -13.29
CA THR A 148 -6.18 -1.89 -12.63
C THR A 148 -6.34 -3.09 -11.70
N PRO A 149 -7.51 -3.42 -11.11
CA PRO A 149 -7.71 -4.70 -10.45
C PRO A 149 -7.88 -5.82 -11.48
N HIS A 150 -7.07 -6.89 -11.37
CA HIS A 150 -7.09 -8.02 -12.31
C HIS A 150 -7.66 -9.29 -11.71
N GLU A 151 -7.38 -9.55 -10.44
CA GLU A 151 -7.84 -10.75 -9.76
C GLU A 151 -8.39 -10.37 -8.39
N THR A 152 -9.46 -11.07 -7.99
CA THR A 152 -10.12 -10.87 -6.70
C THR A 152 -10.23 -12.20 -5.98
N SER A 153 -9.93 -12.23 -4.68
CA SER A 153 -10.18 -13.36 -3.79
C SER A 153 -10.93 -12.92 -2.54
N TYR A 154 -11.83 -13.79 -2.08
CA TYR A 154 -12.51 -13.68 -0.79
C TYR A 154 -12.08 -14.81 0.17
N ASP A 155 -11.03 -15.53 -0.16
CA ASP A 155 -10.47 -16.56 0.71
C ASP A 155 -9.94 -15.93 2.00
N SER A 156 -9.89 -16.72 3.06
CA SER A 156 -9.35 -16.25 4.35
C SER A 156 -7.88 -15.83 4.24
N VAL A 157 -7.12 -16.50 3.38
CA VAL A 157 -5.75 -16.17 2.99
C VAL A 157 -5.70 -16.21 1.47
N ALA A 158 -5.51 -15.07 0.83
CA ALA A 158 -5.43 -15.01 -0.63
C ALA A 158 -4.05 -15.46 -1.11
N THR A 159 -4.06 -16.36 -2.09
CA THR A 159 -2.86 -16.76 -2.85
C THR A 159 -3.12 -16.48 -4.32
N PHE A 160 -2.36 -15.55 -4.90
CA PHE A 160 -2.40 -15.27 -6.32
C PHE A 160 -1.22 -15.97 -7.02
N PRO A 161 -1.41 -16.54 -8.21
CA PRO A 161 -0.34 -17.29 -8.91
C PRO A 161 0.97 -16.52 -9.04
N CYS A 162 0.92 -15.21 -9.30
CA CYS A 162 2.10 -14.37 -9.42
C CYS A 162 2.95 -14.26 -8.13
N GLN A 163 2.38 -14.56 -6.96
CA GLN A 163 3.12 -14.54 -5.70
C GLN A 163 4.09 -15.73 -5.59
N ALA A 164 3.77 -16.86 -6.24
CA ALA A 164 4.64 -18.02 -6.29
C ALA A 164 5.85 -17.82 -7.22
N GLU A 165 5.73 -16.89 -8.17
CA GLU A 165 6.78 -16.58 -9.16
C GLU A 165 7.76 -15.50 -8.68
N SER A 166 7.37 -14.72 -7.67
CA SER A 166 8.13 -13.56 -7.15
C SER A 166 8.87 -13.82 -5.84
N GLY A 167 8.85 -15.07 -5.35
CA GLY A 167 9.46 -15.52 -4.10
C GLY A 167 10.97 -15.69 -4.10
#